data_31dcb5d4db081951a9d7b2ddbe964a63
#
_entry.id   31dcb5d4db081951a9d7b2ddbe964a63
#
_cell.length_a   1.000
_cell.length_b   1.000
_cell.length_c   1.000
_cell.angle_alpha   90.00
_cell.angle_beta   90.00
_cell.angle_gamma   90.00
#
_symmetry.space_group_name_H-M   'P 1'
#
loop_
_entity.id
_entity.type
_entity.pdbx_description
1 polymer ?
#
loop_
_entity_poly.entity_id
_entity_poly.type
_entity_poly.pdbx_seq_one_letter_code
_entity_poly.pdbx_strand_id
1 'polypeptide(L)'
;YCAQCHGVKGKGDGINAKFLTVPPRNHTKAEYLETRTDEQFFQAIKFGGLSVGRAPCMPAWGHTLSDSTIHELVRYIRELCQCEAL
;
A
#
# COMPACT_ATOMS: atom_id res chain seq x y z
N TYR A 1 -6.24 1.52 9.91
CA TYR A 1 -5.52 2.70 9.40
C TYR A 1 -5.57 2.79 7.87
N CYS A 2 -5.25 1.70 7.20
CA CYS A 2 -5.08 1.71 5.74
C CYS A 2 -6.41 1.72 5.00
N ALA A 3 -7.43 1.10 5.57
CA ALA A 3 -8.73 0.92 4.91
C ALA A 3 -9.45 2.24 4.63
N GLN A 4 -9.12 3.31 5.36
CA GLN A 4 -9.74 4.61 5.13
C GLN A 4 -9.46 5.16 3.73
N CYS A 5 -8.34 4.78 3.14
CA CYS A 5 -7.96 5.16 1.78
C CYS A 5 -8.05 3.97 0.84
N HIS A 6 -7.43 2.86 1.22
CA HIS A 6 -7.35 1.67 0.35
C HIS A 6 -8.63 0.85 0.31
N GLY A 7 -9.54 1.03 1.29
CA GLY A 7 -10.77 0.25 1.38
C GLY A 7 -10.57 -1.07 2.09
N VAL A 8 -11.67 -1.64 2.62
CA VAL A 8 -11.60 -2.89 3.39
C VAL A 8 -11.19 -4.08 2.53
N LYS A 9 -11.39 -3.99 1.21
CA LYS A 9 -10.99 -5.03 0.24
C LYS A 9 -9.76 -4.64 -0.57
N GLY A 10 -9.12 -3.51 -0.26
CA GLY A 10 -7.91 -3.06 -0.91
C GLY A 10 -8.09 -2.48 -2.31
N LYS A 11 -9.32 -2.10 -2.69
CA LYS A 11 -9.62 -1.62 -4.04
C LYS A 11 -9.28 -0.15 -4.27
N GLY A 12 -8.83 0.58 -3.25
CA GLY A 12 -8.54 2.00 -3.37
C GLY A 12 -9.79 2.87 -3.22
N ASP A 13 -10.87 2.32 -2.69
CA ASP A 13 -12.17 2.95 -2.56
C ASP A 13 -12.55 3.29 -1.12
N GLY A 14 -11.55 3.50 -0.26
CA GLY A 14 -11.80 3.90 1.13
C GLY A 14 -12.52 5.23 1.24
N ILE A 15 -13.10 5.47 2.41
CA ILE A 15 -13.92 6.68 2.66
C ILE A 15 -13.15 7.98 2.39
N ASN A 16 -11.83 7.97 2.56
CA ASN A 16 -11.00 9.15 2.34
C ASN A 16 -10.42 9.23 0.93
N ALA A 17 -10.61 8.22 0.07
CA ALA A 17 -9.97 8.16 -1.24
C ALA A 17 -10.33 9.35 -2.13
N LYS A 18 -11.57 9.78 -2.09
CA LYS A 18 -12.07 10.88 -2.94
C LYS A 18 -11.47 12.25 -2.58
N PHE A 19 -10.86 12.36 -1.40
CA PHE A 19 -10.23 13.61 -0.96
C PHE A 19 -8.74 13.69 -1.29
N LEU A 20 -8.18 12.63 -1.88
CA LEU A 20 -6.75 12.56 -2.18
C LEU A 20 -6.50 13.06 -3.61
N THR A 21 -5.39 13.80 -3.79
CA THR A 21 -4.95 14.27 -5.12
C THR A 21 -4.51 13.11 -6.00
N VAL A 22 -3.87 12.11 -5.37
CA VAL A 22 -3.43 10.89 -6.07
C VAL A 22 -4.21 9.72 -5.48
N PRO A 23 -4.99 8.98 -6.29
CA PRO A 23 -5.79 7.86 -5.77
C PRO A 23 -4.91 6.77 -5.15
N PRO A 24 -5.39 6.12 -4.08
CA PRO A 24 -4.70 4.95 -3.54
C PRO A 24 -4.65 3.83 -4.57
N ARG A 25 -3.57 3.03 -4.51
CA ARG A 25 -3.42 1.89 -5.40
C ARG A 25 -4.48 0.83 -5.08
N ASN A 26 -5.09 0.26 -6.12
CA ASN A 26 -6.01 -0.86 -5.97
C ASN A 26 -5.19 -2.15 -5.80
N HIS A 27 -5.19 -2.69 -4.59
CA HIS A 27 -4.39 -3.87 -4.24
C HIS A 27 -4.94 -5.18 -4.81
N THR A 28 -6.07 -5.15 -5.53
CA THR A 28 -6.59 -6.31 -6.23
C THR A 28 -6.13 -6.38 -7.69
N LYS A 29 -5.39 -5.37 -8.17
CA LYS A 29 -4.93 -5.26 -9.55
C LYS A 29 -3.51 -5.82 -9.67
N ALA A 30 -3.39 -7.09 -10.05
CA ALA A 30 -2.10 -7.77 -10.15
C ALA A 30 -1.14 -7.07 -11.12
N GLU A 31 -1.63 -6.53 -12.21
CA GLU A 31 -0.79 -5.88 -13.22
C GLU A 31 0.01 -4.69 -12.69
N TYR A 32 -0.46 -4.05 -11.61
CA TYR A 32 0.29 -2.98 -10.97
C TYR A 32 1.26 -3.52 -9.94
N LEU A 33 0.80 -4.50 -9.14
CA LEU A 33 1.55 -4.95 -7.97
C LEU A 33 2.67 -5.89 -8.33
N GLU A 34 2.56 -6.61 -9.46
CA GLU A 34 3.62 -7.47 -9.97
C GLU A 34 4.88 -6.69 -10.33
N THR A 35 4.74 -5.40 -10.71
CA THR A 35 5.88 -4.56 -11.09
C THR A 35 6.66 -4.05 -9.90
N ARG A 36 6.18 -4.29 -8.67
CA ARG A 36 6.79 -3.79 -7.45
C ARG A 36 7.33 -4.95 -6.63
N THR A 37 8.52 -4.76 -6.05
CA THR A 37 9.11 -5.74 -5.14
C THR A 37 8.46 -5.63 -3.75
N ASP A 38 8.59 -6.68 -2.94
CA ASP A 38 8.12 -6.64 -1.56
C ASP A 38 8.85 -5.55 -0.78
N GLU A 39 10.14 -5.32 -1.07
CA GLU A 39 10.91 -4.25 -0.45
C GLU A 39 10.33 -2.87 -0.77
N GLN A 40 9.89 -2.66 -2.01
CA GLN A 40 9.25 -1.39 -2.38
C GLN A 40 7.94 -1.18 -1.63
N PHE A 41 7.14 -2.23 -1.42
CA PHE A 41 5.94 -2.14 -0.59
C PHE A 41 6.28 -1.82 0.86
N PHE A 42 7.29 -2.50 1.40
CA PHE A 42 7.75 -2.26 2.75
C PHE A 42 8.18 -0.79 2.92
N GLN A 43 8.97 -0.28 1.99
CA GLN A 43 9.43 1.11 2.01
C GLN A 43 8.26 2.10 1.94
N ALA A 44 7.27 1.82 1.09
CA ALA A 44 6.10 2.70 0.94
C ALA A 44 5.28 2.77 2.23
N ILE A 45 5.12 1.66 2.93
CA ILE A 45 4.37 1.64 4.19
C ILE A 45 5.20 2.29 5.31
N LYS A 46 6.46 1.94 5.43
CA LYS A 46 7.30 2.41 6.54
C LYS A 46 7.63 3.89 6.42
N PHE A 47 7.98 4.35 5.24
CA PHE A 47 8.49 5.71 5.02
C PHE A 47 7.54 6.61 4.23
N GLY A 48 6.40 6.08 3.76
CA GLY A 48 5.40 6.85 3.02
C GLY A 48 5.58 6.78 1.52
N GLY A 49 4.54 7.21 0.79
CA GLY A 49 4.54 7.11 -0.67
C GLY A 49 5.64 7.89 -1.37
N LEU A 50 6.08 9.01 -0.78
CA LEU A 50 7.12 9.85 -1.39
C LEU A 50 8.46 9.13 -1.46
N SER A 51 8.74 8.22 -0.51
CA SER A 51 10.01 7.48 -0.48
C SER A 51 10.20 6.57 -1.70
N VAL A 52 9.13 6.21 -2.38
CA VAL A 52 9.16 5.35 -3.57
C VAL A 52 8.71 6.11 -4.82
N GLY A 53 8.80 7.44 -4.81
CA GLY A 53 8.44 8.28 -5.96
C GLY A 53 6.95 8.51 -6.14
N ARG A 54 6.14 8.17 -5.13
CA ARG A 54 4.70 8.44 -5.14
C ARG A 54 4.42 9.75 -4.41
N ALA A 55 3.18 10.24 -4.54
CA ALA A 55 2.76 11.46 -3.86
C ALA A 55 2.73 11.27 -2.34
N PRO A 56 2.90 12.35 -1.54
CA PRO A 56 2.95 12.26 -0.08
C PRO A 56 1.60 11.96 0.58
N CYS A 57 0.57 11.62 -0.19
CA CYS A 57 -0.75 11.27 0.34
C CYS A 57 -0.75 9.99 1.18
N MET A 58 0.20 9.08 0.92
CA MET A 58 0.41 7.88 1.74
C MET A 58 1.37 8.24 2.87
N PRO A 59 0.89 8.30 4.14
CA PRO A 59 1.77 8.68 5.25
C PRO A 59 2.73 7.55 5.60
N ALA A 60 3.79 7.92 6.34
CA ALA A 60 4.75 6.96 6.86
C ALA A 60 4.20 6.29 8.12
N TRP A 61 4.29 4.98 8.21
CA TRP A 61 3.77 4.22 9.35
C TRP A 61 4.86 3.62 10.24
N GLY A 62 6.14 3.88 9.92
CA GLY A 62 7.27 3.30 10.65
C GLY A 62 7.33 3.65 12.13
N HIS A 63 6.71 4.76 12.55
CA HIS A 63 6.64 5.15 13.96
C HIS A 63 5.50 4.47 14.72
N THR A 64 4.50 3.95 14.01
CA THR A 64 3.31 3.37 14.60
C THR A 64 3.33 1.84 14.53
N LEU A 65 3.89 1.29 13.45
CA LEU A 65 3.90 -0.14 13.18
C LEU A 65 5.32 -0.68 13.23
N SER A 66 5.49 -1.87 13.82
CA SER A 66 6.77 -2.56 13.82
C SER A 66 7.09 -3.09 12.42
N ASP A 67 8.36 -3.37 12.15
CA ASP A 67 8.80 -3.93 10.88
C ASP A 67 8.12 -5.28 10.61
N SER A 68 7.95 -6.12 11.64
CA SER A 68 7.29 -7.41 11.45
C SER A 68 5.81 -7.23 11.06
N THR A 69 5.14 -6.24 11.63
CA THR A 69 3.75 -5.92 11.25
C THR A 69 3.69 -5.44 9.81
N ILE A 70 4.66 -4.60 9.39
CA ILE A 70 4.71 -4.11 8.02
C ILE A 70 4.95 -5.26 7.04
N HIS A 71 5.83 -6.20 7.37
CA HIS A 71 6.04 -7.39 6.54
C HIS A 71 4.76 -8.23 6.41
N GLU A 72 3.97 -8.35 7.48
CA GLU A 72 2.68 -9.04 7.42
C GLU A 72 1.69 -8.30 6.52
N LEU A 73 1.70 -6.97 6.53
CA LEU A 73 0.87 -6.18 5.63
C LEU A 73 1.26 -6.38 4.17
N VAL A 74 2.55 -6.44 3.87
CA VAL A 74 3.03 -6.73 2.52
C VAL A 74 2.53 -8.11 2.06
N ARG A 75 2.63 -9.11 2.94
CA ARG A 75 2.11 -10.45 2.64
C ARG A 75 0.61 -10.41 2.36
N TYR A 76 -0.14 -9.67 3.15
CA TYR A 76 -1.59 -9.51 2.96
C TYR A 76 -1.92 -8.86 1.62
N ILE A 77 -1.16 -7.84 1.22
CA ILE A 77 -1.34 -7.21 -0.09
C ILE A 77 -1.11 -8.22 -1.21
N ARG A 78 -0.09 -9.08 -1.09
CA ARG A 78 0.15 -10.13 -2.07
C ARG A 78 -1.00 -11.13 -2.13
N GLU A 79 -1.66 -11.41 -1.02
CA GLU A 79 -2.86 -12.25 -1.01
C GLU A 79 -4.02 -11.55 -1.72
N LEU A 80 -4.22 -10.25 -1.50
CA LEU A 80 -5.29 -9.50 -2.15
C LEU A 80 -5.18 -9.51 -3.67
N CYS A 81 -3.97 -9.37 -4.21
CA CYS A 81 -3.76 -9.37 -5.66
C CYS A 81 -3.56 -10.78 -6.21
N GLN A 82 -3.33 -11.78 -5.35
CA GLN A 82 -2.97 -13.15 -5.73
C GLN A 82 -1.77 -13.16 -6.69
N CYS A 83 -0.75 -12.35 -6.38
CA CYS A 83 0.39 -12.14 -7.24
C CYS A 83 1.68 -12.05 -6.45
N GLU A 84 2.81 -12.28 -7.13
CA GLU A 84 4.14 -12.08 -6.58
C GLU A 84 4.90 -11.13 -7.49
N ALA A 85 6.04 -10.62 -7.02
CA ALA A 85 6.90 -9.78 -7.86
C ALA A 85 7.42 -10.57 -9.05
N LEU A 86 7.41 -9.94 -10.19
CA LEU A 86 7.96 -10.53 -11.42
C LEU A 86 9.49 -10.62 -11.37
#